data_32d3a70e75c85eeb1a5362b93c9a5cd8
#
_entry.id   32d3a70e75c85eeb1a5362b93c9a5cd8
#
_cell.length_a   1.000
_cell.length_b   1.000
_cell.length_c   1.000
_cell.angle_alpha   90.00
_cell.angle_beta   90.00
_cell.angle_gamma   90.00
#
_symmetry.space_group_name_H-M   'P 1'
#
loop_
_entity.id
_entity.type
_entity.pdbx_description
1 polymer ?
#
loop_
_entity_poly.entity_id
_entity_poly.type
_entity_poly.pdbx_seq_one_letter_code
_entity_poly.pdbx_strand_id
1 'polypeptide(L)'
;MRTRFATMITVMVCATVAATACSTSNRDTNEAGGDVVASAQTDSSATQPVRWLTDANVLSLLTVMNARQIAAADVELEAWHVDSVRVFAAAVAREHAELQHSADSVAERIHLTPIAPALAQTVSTTLQAQMDTLRRSYGHALDRAFVHEQVASYGLMTEYVMELAAVAERPEVRSLLSAERDSLAAQLARARALQTKLAAADSIAAADSAAKVARLAARLASKHARGTALP
;
A
#
# COMPACT_ATOMS: atom_id res chain seq x y z
N MET A 1 -9.98 8.49 -29.48
CA MET A 1 -9.67 8.65 -28.03
C MET A 1 -9.32 7.30 -27.42
N ARG A 2 -8.30 6.57 -27.91
CA ARG A 2 -8.03 5.17 -27.53
C ARG A 2 -6.55 4.85 -27.22
N THR A 3 -5.70 5.85 -26.95
CA THR A 3 -4.24 5.62 -26.88
C THR A 3 -3.53 6.16 -25.63
N ARG A 4 -4.22 6.46 -24.54
CA ARG A 4 -3.58 7.04 -23.34
C ARG A 4 -3.54 6.14 -22.09
N PHE A 5 -4.11 4.93 -22.13
CA PHE A 5 -4.24 4.06 -20.95
C PHE A 5 -3.10 3.05 -20.73
N ALA A 6 -2.25 2.83 -21.72
CA ALA A 6 -1.20 1.80 -21.61
C ALA A 6 0.04 2.25 -20.81
N THR A 7 0.16 3.52 -20.42
CA THR A 7 1.41 4.08 -19.88
C THR A 7 1.42 4.21 -18.34
N MET A 8 0.30 4.00 -17.66
CA MET A 8 0.19 4.32 -16.23
C MET A 8 0.58 3.18 -15.27
N ILE A 9 0.63 1.94 -15.72
CA ILE A 9 1.04 0.80 -14.87
C ILE A 9 2.56 0.73 -14.64
N THR A 10 3.36 1.42 -15.47
CA THR A 10 4.84 1.35 -15.42
C THR A 10 5.47 2.27 -14.37
N VAL A 11 4.72 3.18 -13.75
CA VAL A 11 5.30 4.21 -12.86
C VAL A 11 5.49 3.73 -11.40
N MET A 12 4.94 2.59 -10.99
CA MET A 12 4.97 2.14 -9.60
C MET A 12 6.19 1.27 -9.21
N VAL A 13 7.15 1.03 -10.11
CA VAL A 13 8.31 0.14 -9.85
C VAL A 13 9.64 0.88 -9.73
N CYS A 14 9.71 2.20 -9.85
CA CYS A 14 10.96 2.95 -9.68
C CYS A 14 11.08 3.62 -8.30
N ALA A 15 11.32 2.83 -7.25
CA ALA A 15 12.00 3.31 -6.04
C ALA A 15 13.43 2.75 -6.06
N THR A 16 14.32 3.60 -6.47
CA THR A 16 15.78 3.52 -6.56
C THR A 16 16.47 2.68 -5.48
N VAL A 17 17.13 1.61 -5.92
CA VAL A 17 18.27 1.04 -5.20
C VAL A 17 19.54 1.47 -5.95
N ALA A 18 20.24 2.44 -5.42
CA ALA A 18 21.60 2.75 -5.84
C ALA A 18 22.55 1.73 -5.22
N ALA A 19 22.94 0.71 -5.98
CA ALA A 19 24.02 -0.19 -5.61
C ALA A 19 25.28 0.22 -6.38
N THR A 20 26.25 0.71 -5.64
CA THR A 20 27.61 1.00 -6.11
C THR A 20 28.33 -0.33 -6.35
N ALA A 21 28.61 -0.66 -7.59
CA ALA A 21 29.44 -1.79 -7.95
C ALA A 21 30.86 -1.33 -8.25
N CYS A 22 31.81 -1.72 -7.40
CA CYS A 22 33.23 -1.66 -7.70
C CYS A 22 33.60 -2.76 -8.68
N SER A 23 34.18 -2.34 -9.80
CA SER A 23 34.81 -3.18 -10.82
C SER A 23 36.16 -3.63 -10.35
N THR A 24 36.47 -4.94 -10.38
CA THR A 24 37.81 -5.45 -10.49
C THR A 24 37.91 -6.37 -11.70
N SER A 25 38.69 -5.89 -12.64
CA SER A 25 39.19 -6.63 -13.80
C SER A 25 40.10 -7.79 -13.35
N ASN A 26 39.88 -9.00 -13.88
CA ASN A 26 40.97 -9.92 -14.10
C ASN A 26 40.74 -10.69 -15.42
N ARG A 27 41.76 -10.58 -16.24
CA ARG A 27 41.95 -11.19 -17.54
C ARG A 27 42.71 -12.48 -17.29
N ASP A 28 42.26 -13.61 -17.82
CA ASP A 28 43.16 -14.56 -18.51
C ASP A 28 42.37 -15.68 -19.23
N THR A 29 42.75 -15.83 -20.43
CA THR A 29 42.70 -16.83 -21.49
C THR A 29 42.43 -18.30 -21.12
N ASN A 30 41.60 -19.06 -21.80
CA ASN A 30 41.85 -19.94 -22.97
C ASN A 30 40.74 -20.96 -23.23
N GLU A 31 40.36 -21.07 -24.47
CA GLU A 31 40.00 -22.21 -25.33
C GLU A 31 38.88 -23.20 -25.01
N ALA A 32 38.07 -23.33 -26.06
CA ALA A 32 37.48 -24.51 -26.69
C ALA A 32 36.11 -25.02 -26.30
N GLY A 33 35.16 -24.82 -27.21
CA GLY A 33 34.30 -25.90 -27.69
C GLY A 33 33.02 -26.19 -26.93
N GLY A 34 31.91 -25.75 -27.48
CA GLY A 34 30.59 -26.25 -27.11
C GLY A 34 29.49 -25.23 -27.33
N ASP A 35 28.90 -25.21 -28.54
CA ASP A 35 27.63 -24.57 -28.83
C ASP A 35 26.54 -25.19 -27.97
N VAL A 36 26.32 -24.58 -26.81
CA VAL A 36 25.08 -24.69 -26.08
C VAL A 36 24.38 -23.36 -26.30
N VAL A 37 23.53 -23.27 -27.29
CA VAL A 37 22.51 -22.22 -27.38
C VAL A 37 21.63 -22.37 -26.12
N ALA A 38 22.07 -21.77 -25.05
CA ALA A 38 21.20 -21.44 -23.93
C ALA A 38 20.19 -20.46 -24.49
N SER A 39 19.03 -21.01 -24.89
CA SER A 39 17.83 -20.22 -25.09
C SER A 39 17.62 -19.45 -23.79
N ALA A 40 18.02 -18.18 -23.78
CA ALA A 40 17.57 -17.24 -22.78
C ALA A 40 16.04 -17.23 -22.90
N GLN A 41 15.38 -18.04 -22.07
CA GLN A 41 14.00 -17.83 -21.74
C GLN A 41 13.98 -16.45 -21.09
N THR A 42 13.73 -15.44 -21.91
CA THR A 42 13.24 -14.16 -21.45
C THR A 42 11.99 -14.51 -20.67
N ASP A 43 12.10 -14.51 -19.34
CA ASP A 43 10.98 -14.47 -18.42
C ASP A 43 10.17 -13.21 -18.77
N SER A 44 9.33 -13.36 -19.76
CA SER A 44 8.21 -12.46 -19.98
C SER A 44 7.21 -12.73 -18.86
N SER A 45 7.55 -12.34 -17.63
CA SER A 45 6.57 -11.98 -16.62
C SER A 45 5.86 -10.71 -17.09
N ALA A 46 5.40 -10.76 -18.34
CA ALA A 46 4.56 -9.74 -18.91
C ALA A 46 3.30 -9.73 -18.03
N THR A 47 3.15 -8.68 -17.26
CA THR A 47 1.92 -8.33 -16.53
C THR A 47 0.76 -8.55 -17.50
N GLN A 48 -0.05 -9.59 -17.26
CA GLN A 48 -1.20 -9.85 -18.14
C GLN A 48 -2.09 -8.60 -18.10
N PRO A 49 -2.38 -7.98 -19.25
CA PRO A 49 -3.24 -6.82 -19.26
C PRO A 49 -4.61 -7.22 -18.72
N VAL A 50 -5.23 -6.36 -17.91
CA VAL A 50 -6.54 -6.55 -17.29
C VAL A 50 -7.61 -7.06 -18.28
N ARG A 51 -7.50 -6.69 -19.55
CA ARG A 51 -8.43 -7.09 -20.63
C ARG A 51 -8.55 -8.61 -20.89
N TRP A 52 -7.64 -9.43 -20.35
CA TRP A 52 -7.67 -10.88 -20.48
C TRP A 52 -8.18 -11.60 -19.22
N LEU A 53 -8.56 -10.84 -18.20
CA LEU A 53 -9.08 -11.41 -16.98
C LEU A 53 -10.52 -11.90 -17.18
N THR A 54 -10.78 -13.09 -16.68
CA THR A 54 -12.13 -13.66 -16.59
C THR A 54 -12.79 -13.25 -15.29
N ASP A 55 -14.10 -13.42 -15.14
CA ASP A 55 -14.81 -13.20 -13.87
C ASP A 55 -14.22 -14.04 -12.72
N ALA A 56 -13.71 -15.25 -13.00
CA ALA A 56 -13.01 -16.08 -12.01
C ALA A 56 -11.70 -15.42 -11.52
N ASN A 57 -10.98 -14.76 -12.42
CA ASN A 57 -9.78 -14.00 -12.08
C ASN A 57 -10.13 -12.73 -11.29
N VAL A 58 -11.19 -12.04 -11.67
CA VAL A 58 -11.68 -10.84 -10.98
C VAL A 58 -12.01 -11.17 -9.53
N LEU A 59 -12.80 -12.22 -9.27
CA LEU A 59 -13.17 -12.64 -7.92
C LEU A 59 -11.94 -13.02 -7.08
N SER A 60 -10.96 -13.73 -7.67
CA SER A 60 -9.72 -14.06 -6.99
C SER A 60 -8.90 -12.82 -6.62
N LEU A 61 -8.84 -11.80 -7.48
CA LEU A 61 -8.12 -10.56 -7.20
C LEU A 61 -8.80 -9.76 -6.08
N LEU A 62 -10.14 -9.70 -6.04
CA LEU A 62 -10.87 -9.09 -4.93
C LEU A 62 -10.53 -9.78 -3.60
N THR A 63 -10.45 -11.12 -3.58
CA THR A 63 -10.02 -11.88 -2.39
C THR A 63 -8.63 -11.43 -1.92
N VAL A 64 -7.65 -11.31 -2.82
CA VAL A 64 -6.30 -10.86 -2.46
C VAL A 64 -6.31 -9.44 -1.92
N MET A 65 -7.08 -8.54 -2.54
CA MET A 65 -7.18 -7.15 -2.12
C MET A 65 -7.83 -7.02 -0.73
N ASN A 66 -8.94 -7.70 -0.49
CA ASN A 66 -9.64 -7.64 0.79
C ASN A 66 -8.81 -8.28 1.93
N ALA A 67 -8.24 -9.45 1.70
CA ALA A 67 -7.36 -10.10 2.68
C ALA A 67 -6.17 -9.22 3.08
N ARG A 68 -5.62 -8.47 2.14
CA ARG A 68 -4.52 -7.53 2.39
C ARG A 68 -4.96 -6.39 3.32
N GLN A 69 -6.14 -5.80 3.09
CA GLN A 69 -6.63 -4.71 3.92
C GLN A 69 -6.94 -5.18 5.34
N ILE A 70 -7.50 -6.36 5.49
CA ILE A 70 -7.71 -7.00 6.80
C ILE A 70 -6.36 -7.17 7.51
N ALA A 71 -5.37 -7.77 6.86
CA ALA A 71 -4.06 -8.00 7.45
C ALA A 71 -3.33 -6.69 7.84
N ALA A 72 -3.50 -5.61 7.07
CA ALA A 72 -2.94 -4.31 7.44
C ALA A 72 -3.62 -3.71 8.68
N ALA A 73 -4.94 -3.85 8.75
CA ALA A 73 -5.71 -3.40 9.90
C ALA A 73 -5.37 -4.19 11.18
N ASP A 74 -5.12 -5.50 11.05
CA ASP A 74 -4.72 -6.35 12.17
C ASP A 74 -3.37 -5.91 12.76
N VAL A 75 -2.38 -5.59 11.92
CA VAL A 75 -1.08 -5.04 12.38
C VAL A 75 -1.27 -3.76 13.18
N GLU A 76 -2.14 -2.87 12.73
CA GLU A 76 -2.46 -1.63 13.44
C GLU A 76 -3.17 -1.92 14.77
N LEU A 77 -4.15 -2.84 14.78
CA LEU A 77 -4.93 -3.18 15.97
C LEU A 77 -4.09 -3.86 17.07
N GLU A 78 -2.99 -4.51 16.73
CA GLU A 78 -2.06 -5.11 17.69
C GLU A 78 -1.24 -4.06 18.45
N ALA A 79 -0.95 -2.90 17.86
CA ALA A 79 0.03 -1.95 18.40
C ALA A 79 -0.34 -0.45 18.24
N TRP A 80 -1.63 -0.15 18.11
CA TRP A 80 -2.15 1.22 17.95
C TRP A 80 -1.76 2.15 19.12
N HIS A 81 -1.69 3.46 18.84
CA HIS A 81 -1.40 4.52 19.83
C HIS A 81 -2.47 5.60 19.86
N VAL A 82 -3.15 5.84 18.73
CA VAL A 82 -4.18 6.87 18.61
C VAL A 82 -5.54 6.20 18.47
N ASP A 83 -6.44 6.44 19.43
CA ASP A 83 -7.78 5.84 19.47
C ASP A 83 -8.58 5.98 18.17
N SER A 84 -8.49 7.13 17.50
CA SER A 84 -9.20 7.33 16.23
C SER A 84 -8.63 6.48 15.09
N VAL A 85 -7.33 6.13 15.12
CA VAL A 85 -6.72 5.20 14.18
C VAL A 85 -7.15 3.77 14.48
N ARG A 86 -7.18 3.37 15.75
CA ARG A 86 -7.71 2.07 16.19
C ARG A 86 -9.16 1.86 15.72
N VAL A 87 -10.02 2.86 15.95
CA VAL A 87 -11.43 2.79 15.50
C VAL A 87 -11.52 2.67 13.98
N PHE A 88 -10.68 3.40 13.25
CA PHE A 88 -10.61 3.31 11.80
C PHE A 88 -10.09 1.94 11.34
N ALA A 89 -9.04 1.39 11.94
CA ALA A 89 -8.51 0.07 11.62
C ALA A 89 -9.55 -1.04 11.86
N ALA A 90 -10.28 -0.98 12.99
CA ALA A 90 -11.37 -1.92 13.25
C ALA A 90 -12.50 -1.83 12.20
N ALA A 91 -12.80 -0.63 11.71
CA ALA A 91 -13.75 -0.45 10.62
C ALA A 91 -13.23 -1.05 9.31
N VAL A 92 -11.95 -0.82 8.97
CA VAL A 92 -11.28 -1.41 7.80
C VAL A 92 -11.37 -2.93 7.81
N ALA A 93 -10.95 -3.57 8.91
CA ALA A 93 -11.00 -5.04 9.02
C ALA A 93 -12.42 -5.58 8.81
N ARG A 94 -13.42 -5.01 9.48
CA ARG A 94 -14.81 -5.44 9.35
C ARG A 94 -15.34 -5.24 7.94
N GLU A 95 -15.17 -4.06 7.36
CA GLU A 95 -15.75 -3.72 6.05
C GLU A 95 -15.14 -4.55 4.93
N HIS A 96 -13.83 -4.82 4.97
CA HIS A 96 -13.20 -5.70 4.00
C HIS A 96 -13.57 -7.17 4.19
N ALA A 97 -13.86 -7.62 5.42
CA ALA A 97 -14.45 -8.94 5.65
C ALA A 97 -15.87 -9.06 5.06
N GLU A 98 -16.68 -8.00 5.17
CA GLU A 98 -18.01 -7.94 4.55
C GLU A 98 -17.94 -7.93 3.01
N LEU A 99 -16.97 -7.19 2.42
CA LEU A 99 -16.71 -7.19 0.98
C LEU A 99 -16.24 -8.56 0.50
N GLN A 100 -15.35 -9.23 1.23
CA GLN A 100 -14.94 -10.60 0.93
C GLN A 100 -16.12 -11.57 0.95
N HIS A 101 -16.95 -11.52 2.00
CA HIS A 101 -18.14 -12.36 2.08
C HIS A 101 -19.11 -12.12 0.91
N SER A 102 -19.24 -10.87 0.46
CA SER A 102 -20.05 -10.52 -0.69
C SER A 102 -19.48 -11.13 -1.99
N ALA A 103 -18.15 -11.11 -2.17
CA ALA A 103 -17.49 -11.73 -3.32
C ALA A 103 -17.68 -13.25 -3.33
N ASP A 104 -17.52 -13.91 -2.17
CA ASP A 104 -17.73 -15.35 -2.01
C ASP A 104 -19.18 -15.73 -2.30
N SER A 105 -20.14 -14.96 -1.80
CA SER A 105 -21.57 -15.18 -2.05
C SER A 105 -21.95 -15.02 -3.53
N VAL A 106 -21.29 -14.08 -4.24
CA VAL A 106 -21.47 -13.96 -5.69
C VAL A 106 -20.90 -15.18 -6.39
N ALA A 107 -19.68 -15.59 -6.06
CA ALA A 107 -19.01 -16.77 -6.64
C ALA A 107 -19.88 -18.03 -6.50
N GLU A 108 -20.41 -18.30 -5.30
CA GLU A 108 -21.29 -19.44 -5.03
C GLU A 108 -22.59 -19.37 -5.86
N ARG A 109 -23.26 -18.22 -5.86
CA ARG A 109 -24.53 -18.04 -6.57
C ARG A 109 -24.43 -18.26 -8.07
N ILE A 110 -23.29 -17.84 -8.68
CA ILE A 110 -23.06 -18.02 -10.12
C ILE A 110 -22.29 -19.30 -10.45
N HIS A 111 -22.03 -20.16 -9.46
CA HIS A 111 -21.27 -21.41 -9.57
C HIS A 111 -19.89 -21.21 -10.24
N LEU A 112 -19.18 -20.18 -9.83
CA LEU A 112 -17.88 -19.81 -10.37
C LEU A 112 -16.79 -19.99 -9.31
N THR A 113 -15.80 -20.85 -9.57
CA THR A 113 -14.64 -21.00 -8.71
C THR A 113 -13.61 -19.92 -9.03
N PRO A 114 -13.20 -19.06 -8.07
CA PRO A 114 -12.13 -18.09 -8.27
C PRO A 114 -10.83 -18.75 -8.69
N ILE A 115 -10.15 -18.17 -9.68
CA ILE A 115 -8.88 -18.66 -10.22
C ILE A 115 -7.86 -17.53 -10.20
N ALA A 116 -6.73 -17.74 -9.50
CA ALA A 116 -5.68 -16.74 -9.40
C ALA A 116 -5.02 -16.52 -10.78
N PRO A 117 -5.02 -15.29 -11.30
CA PRO A 117 -4.26 -14.95 -12.51
C PRO A 117 -2.77 -14.82 -12.19
N ALA A 118 -1.91 -14.86 -13.21
CA ALA A 118 -0.47 -14.61 -13.05
C ALA A 118 -0.18 -13.25 -12.36
N LEU A 119 -1.01 -12.24 -12.63
CA LEU A 119 -0.96 -10.93 -11.98
C LEU A 119 -1.10 -10.99 -10.45
N ALA A 120 -1.82 -11.96 -9.90
CA ALA A 120 -2.01 -12.10 -8.46
C ALA A 120 -0.68 -12.26 -7.70
N GLN A 121 0.31 -12.92 -8.29
CA GLN A 121 1.64 -13.07 -7.69
C GLN A 121 2.36 -11.72 -7.59
N THR A 122 2.32 -10.91 -8.64
CA THR A 122 2.92 -9.56 -8.64
C THR A 122 2.26 -8.67 -7.59
N VAL A 123 0.92 -8.68 -7.55
CA VAL A 123 0.15 -7.95 -6.54
C VAL A 123 0.55 -8.41 -5.14
N SER A 124 0.58 -9.71 -4.88
CA SER A 124 0.94 -10.29 -3.58
C SER A 124 2.35 -9.86 -3.13
N THR A 125 3.34 -9.88 -4.03
CA THR A 125 4.72 -9.47 -3.71
C THR A 125 4.81 -8.00 -3.33
N THR A 126 4.12 -7.12 -4.07
CA THR A 126 4.06 -5.68 -3.77
C THR A 126 3.40 -5.44 -2.41
N LEU A 127 2.29 -6.13 -2.14
CA LEU A 127 1.57 -6.03 -0.88
C LEU A 127 2.41 -6.53 0.31
N GLN A 128 3.23 -7.57 0.12
CA GLN A 128 4.13 -8.07 1.15
C GLN A 128 5.15 -7.02 1.58
N ALA A 129 5.77 -6.30 0.63
CA ALA A 129 6.73 -5.24 0.94
C ALA A 129 6.09 -4.09 1.76
N GLN A 130 4.84 -3.74 1.47
CA GLN A 130 4.09 -2.75 2.25
C GLN A 130 3.80 -3.25 3.67
N MET A 131 3.39 -4.53 3.83
CA MET A 131 3.18 -5.16 5.15
C MET A 131 4.45 -5.18 5.99
N ASP A 132 5.60 -5.47 5.39
CA ASP A 132 6.88 -5.45 6.09
C ASP A 132 7.25 -4.04 6.59
N THR A 133 6.82 -3.00 5.88
CA THR A 133 6.98 -1.62 6.32
C THR A 133 6.10 -1.31 7.54
N LEU A 134 4.83 -1.72 7.53
CA LEU A 134 3.93 -1.56 8.68
C LEU A 134 4.46 -2.31 9.90
N ARG A 135 4.86 -3.58 9.74
CA ARG A 135 5.38 -4.41 10.85
C ARG A 135 6.68 -3.91 11.47
N ARG A 136 7.47 -3.11 10.74
CA ARG A 136 8.67 -2.46 11.28
C ARG A 136 8.38 -1.12 11.96
N SER A 137 7.17 -0.59 11.81
CA SER A 137 6.74 0.65 12.43
C SER A 137 6.12 0.36 13.79
N TYR A 138 6.19 1.33 14.72
CA TYR A 138 5.57 1.23 16.05
C TYR A 138 5.19 2.61 16.57
N GLY A 139 4.28 2.63 17.53
CA GLY A 139 3.80 3.87 18.14
C GLY A 139 3.13 4.79 17.12
N HIS A 140 3.22 6.09 17.34
CA HIS A 140 2.66 7.07 16.40
C HIS A 140 3.20 6.97 14.97
N ALA A 141 4.36 6.33 14.76
CA ALA A 141 4.88 6.11 13.41
C ALA A 141 4.08 5.01 12.70
N LEU A 142 3.61 3.98 13.42
CA LEU A 142 2.72 2.96 12.89
C LEU A 142 1.37 3.56 12.51
N ASP A 143 0.73 4.32 13.43
CA ASP A 143 -0.55 4.99 13.17
C ASP A 143 -0.50 5.82 11.87
N ARG A 144 0.57 6.60 11.70
CA ARG A 144 0.77 7.42 10.49
C ARG A 144 1.03 6.60 9.25
N ALA A 145 1.87 5.57 9.36
CA ALA A 145 2.20 4.68 8.24
C ALA A 145 0.96 3.94 7.75
N PHE A 146 0.14 3.43 8.69
CA PHE A 146 -1.11 2.75 8.37
C PHE A 146 -2.08 3.68 7.65
N VAL A 147 -2.37 4.86 8.20
CA VAL A 147 -3.31 5.80 7.58
C VAL A 147 -2.82 6.29 6.22
N HIS A 148 -1.52 6.56 6.07
CA HIS A 148 -0.91 6.94 4.80
C HIS A 148 -1.05 5.82 3.75
N GLU A 149 -0.79 4.60 4.16
CA GLU A 149 -0.93 3.42 3.30
C GLU A 149 -2.39 3.22 2.87
N GLN A 150 -3.35 3.38 3.78
CA GLN A 150 -4.78 3.29 3.43
C GLN A 150 -5.19 4.34 2.39
N VAL A 151 -4.71 5.58 2.50
CA VAL A 151 -4.99 6.63 1.50
C VAL A 151 -4.43 6.24 0.12
N ALA A 152 -3.20 5.75 0.06
CA ALA A 152 -2.57 5.33 -1.19
C ALA A 152 -3.27 4.09 -1.79
N SER A 153 -3.51 3.09 -0.96
CA SER A 153 -4.10 1.82 -1.35
C SER A 153 -5.53 2.00 -1.88
N TYR A 154 -6.40 2.74 -1.19
CA TYR A 154 -7.77 2.95 -1.64
C TYR A 154 -7.87 3.74 -2.94
N GLY A 155 -6.94 4.68 -3.19
CA GLY A 155 -6.86 5.37 -4.46
C GLY A 155 -6.61 4.39 -5.61
N LEU A 156 -5.57 3.56 -5.48
CA LEU A 156 -5.21 2.55 -6.46
C LEU A 156 -6.28 1.47 -6.62
N MET A 157 -6.84 0.97 -5.52
CA MET A 157 -7.89 -0.04 -5.56
C MET A 157 -9.13 0.46 -6.29
N THR A 158 -9.51 1.73 -6.09
CA THR A 158 -10.66 2.33 -6.79
C THR A 158 -10.44 2.34 -8.30
N GLU A 159 -9.26 2.77 -8.76
CA GLU A 159 -8.90 2.75 -10.19
C GLU A 159 -8.93 1.32 -10.74
N TYR A 160 -8.35 0.38 -10.00
CA TYR A 160 -8.26 -1.01 -10.41
C TYR A 160 -9.65 -1.68 -10.50
N VAL A 161 -10.52 -1.45 -9.51
CA VAL A 161 -11.91 -1.97 -9.54
C VAL A 161 -12.69 -1.41 -10.73
N MET A 162 -12.45 -0.16 -11.15
CA MET A 162 -13.05 0.40 -12.36
C MET A 162 -12.56 -0.31 -13.63
N GLU A 163 -11.29 -0.66 -13.71
CA GLU A 163 -10.73 -1.43 -14.84
C GLU A 163 -11.29 -2.86 -14.86
N LEU A 164 -11.41 -3.52 -13.70
CA LEU A 164 -12.02 -4.84 -13.57
C LEU A 164 -13.49 -4.82 -13.98
N ALA A 165 -14.24 -3.77 -13.62
CA ALA A 165 -15.64 -3.63 -14.00
C ALA A 165 -15.84 -3.48 -15.52
N ALA A 166 -14.84 -2.92 -16.23
CA ALA A 166 -14.87 -2.78 -17.69
C ALA A 166 -14.70 -4.11 -18.45
N VAL A 167 -14.12 -5.13 -17.80
CA VAL A 167 -13.86 -6.44 -18.40
C VAL A 167 -14.75 -7.55 -17.86
N ALA A 168 -15.39 -7.35 -16.72
CA ALA A 168 -16.31 -8.32 -16.12
C ALA A 168 -17.48 -8.62 -17.07
N GLU A 169 -17.73 -9.91 -17.32
CA GLU A 169 -18.74 -10.36 -18.28
C GLU A 169 -20.13 -10.52 -17.62
N ARG A 170 -20.17 -11.03 -16.39
CA ARG A 170 -21.41 -11.31 -15.67
C ARG A 170 -21.97 -10.08 -14.98
N PRO A 171 -23.28 -9.82 -15.08
CA PRO A 171 -23.89 -8.67 -14.41
C PRO A 171 -23.74 -8.70 -12.89
N GLU A 172 -23.72 -9.90 -12.27
CA GLU A 172 -23.52 -10.06 -10.84
C GLU A 172 -22.12 -9.60 -10.40
N VAL A 173 -21.08 -9.91 -11.18
CA VAL A 173 -19.71 -9.48 -10.93
C VAL A 173 -19.57 -7.97 -11.14
N ARG A 174 -20.20 -7.41 -12.18
CA ARG A 174 -20.23 -5.94 -12.38
C ARG A 174 -20.93 -5.22 -11.24
N SER A 175 -22.03 -5.77 -10.74
CA SER A 175 -22.76 -5.19 -9.58
C SER A 175 -21.93 -5.22 -8.32
N LEU A 176 -21.22 -6.33 -8.06
CA LEU A 176 -20.26 -6.46 -6.95
C LEU A 176 -19.17 -5.40 -7.04
N LEU A 177 -18.54 -5.25 -8.22
CA LEU A 177 -17.46 -4.27 -8.43
C LEU A 177 -17.97 -2.82 -8.26
N SER A 178 -19.21 -2.53 -8.63
CA SER A 178 -19.82 -1.22 -8.37
C SER A 178 -19.96 -0.94 -6.88
N ALA A 179 -20.44 -1.91 -6.09
CA ALA A 179 -20.55 -1.81 -4.64
C ALA A 179 -19.17 -1.67 -3.97
N GLU A 180 -18.18 -2.44 -4.43
CA GLU A 180 -16.78 -2.37 -3.99
C GLU A 180 -16.23 -0.96 -4.21
N ARG A 181 -16.37 -0.39 -5.42
CA ARG A 181 -15.93 0.97 -5.75
C ARG A 181 -16.54 2.01 -4.82
N ASP A 182 -17.82 1.93 -4.57
CA ASP A 182 -18.53 2.90 -3.73
C ASP A 182 -18.08 2.81 -2.26
N SER A 183 -17.81 1.60 -1.77
CA SER A 183 -17.22 1.35 -0.45
C SER A 183 -15.81 1.93 -0.36
N LEU A 184 -14.94 1.64 -1.34
CA LEU A 184 -13.56 2.15 -1.39
C LEU A 184 -13.50 3.67 -1.42
N ALA A 185 -14.41 4.32 -2.15
CA ALA A 185 -14.50 5.79 -2.19
C ALA A 185 -14.85 6.39 -0.81
N ALA A 186 -15.79 5.76 -0.09
CA ALA A 186 -16.14 6.17 1.27
C ALA A 186 -14.99 5.93 2.26
N GLN A 187 -14.28 4.82 2.14
CA GLN A 187 -13.10 4.49 2.96
C GLN A 187 -11.96 5.47 2.71
N LEU A 188 -11.68 5.81 1.44
CA LEU A 188 -10.68 6.81 1.06
C LEU A 188 -10.99 8.19 1.68
N ALA A 189 -12.23 8.61 1.65
CA ALA A 189 -12.63 9.88 2.26
C ALA A 189 -12.36 9.90 3.78
N ARG A 190 -12.67 8.80 4.48
CA ARG A 190 -12.40 8.65 5.91
C ARG A 190 -10.90 8.62 6.22
N ALA A 191 -10.10 7.89 5.43
CA ALA A 191 -8.66 7.81 5.57
C ALA A 191 -8.00 9.20 5.40
N ARG A 192 -8.40 9.97 4.37
CA ARG A 192 -7.91 11.34 4.14
C ARG A 192 -8.27 12.29 5.28
N ALA A 193 -9.50 12.21 5.80
CA ALA A 193 -9.91 13.02 6.93
C ALA A 193 -9.09 12.70 8.19
N LEU A 194 -8.80 11.42 8.43
CA LEU A 194 -7.97 10.98 9.56
C LEU A 194 -6.51 11.43 9.37
N GLN A 195 -5.95 11.29 8.18
CA GLN A 195 -4.61 11.76 7.83
C GLN A 195 -4.45 13.27 8.13
N THR A 196 -5.43 14.07 7.74
CA THR A 196 -5.44 15.52 8.03
C THR A 196 -5.47 15.81 9.52
N LYS A 197 -6.24 15.06 10.30
CA LYS A 197 -6.29 15.20 11.78
C LYS A 197 -4.95 14.86 12.44
N LEU A 198 -4.30 13.79 12.01
CA LEU A 198 -2.98 13.40 12.53
C LEU A 198 -1.93 14.46 12.21
N ALA A 199 -1.90 14.98 10.97
CA ALA A 199 -0.98 16.05 10.60
C ALA A 199 -1.18 17.34 11.42
N ALA A 200 -2.42 17.71 11.72
CA ALA A 200 -2.73 18.84 12.56
C ALA A 200 -2.25 18.62 14.01
N ALA A 201 -2.46 17.43 14.57
CA ALA A 201 -2.00 17.08 15.90
C ALA A 201 -0.46 17.12 16.02
N ASP A 202 0.24 16.61 15.01
CA ASP A 202 1.71 16.65 14.92
C ASP A 202 2.22 18.10 14.90
N SER A 203 1.55 18.98 14.14
CA SER A 203 1.92 20.41 14.05
C SER A 203 1.77 21.12 15.39
N ILE A 204 0.71 20.84 16.14
CA ILE A 204 0.49 21.38 17.49
C ILE A 204 1.57 20.86 18.44
N ALA A 205 1.86 19.57 18.46
CA ALA A 205 2.87 18.97 19.32
C ALA A 205 4.28 19.53 19.04
N ALA A 206 4.60 19.77 17.77
CA ALA A 206 5.86 20.40 17.37
C ALA A 206 5.97 21.86 17.86
N ALA A 207 4.90 22.65 17.74
CA ALA A 207 4.85 24.01 18.23
C ALA A 207 4.99 24.09 19.76
N ASP A 208 4.31 23.21 20.49
CA ASP A 208 4.41 23.12 21.96
C ASP A 208 5.82 22.73 22.41
N SER A 209 6.47 21.81 21.70
CA SER A 209 7.84 21.39 21.97
C SER A 209 8.82 22.53 21.74
N ALA A 210 8.68 23.27 20.64
CA ALA A 210 9.50 24.45 20.34
C ALA A 210 9.32 25.55 21.42
N ALA A 211 8.09 25.80 21.86
CA ALA A 211 7.80 26.75 22.92
C ALA A 211 8.43 26.35 24.27
N LYS A 212 8.41 25.05 24.62
CA LYS A 212 9.08 24.53 25.83
C LYS A 212 10.59 24.74 25.77
N VAL A 213 11.23 24.44 24.62
CA VAL A 213 12.67 24.65 24.41
C VAL A 213 13.02 26.13 24.54
N ALA A 214 12.26 27.03 23.90
CA ALA A 214 12.47 28.47 24.00
C ALA A 214 12.36 29.00 25.43
N ARG A 215 11.36 28.55 26.22
CA ARG A 215 11.21 28.90 27.63
C ARG A 215 12.38 28.43 28.51
N LEU A 216 12.87 27.22 28.23
CA LEU A 216 14.02 26.67 28.94
C LEU A 216 15.30 27.48 28.64
N ALA A 217 15.54 27.78 27.35
CA ALA A 217 16.67 28.61 26.91
C ALA A 217 16.63 30.01 27.58
N ALA A 218 15.47 30.68 27.61
CA ALA A 218 15.31 31.97 28.26
C ALA A 218 15.59 31.91 29.79
N ARG A 219 15.16 30.85 30.45
CA ARG A 219 15.46 30.64 31.89
C ARG A 219 16.96 30.43 32.13
N LEU A 220 17.65 29.68 31.27
CA LEU A 220 19.10 29.47 31.41
C LEU A 220 19.87 30.76 31.18
N ALA A 221 19.50 31.54 30.15
CA ALA A 221 20.12 32.85 29.88
C ALA A 221 19.94 33.83 31.05
N SER A 222 18.75 33.89 31.63
CA SER A 222 18.48 34.75 32.81
C SER A 222 19.24 34.33 34.06
N LYS A 223 19.51 33.04 34.25
CA LYS A 223 20.30 32.50 35.37
C LYS A 223 21.78 32.82 35.19
N HIS A 224 22.29 32.73 33.98
CA HIS A 224 23.67 33.11 33.62
C HIS A 224 23.91 34.61 33.85
N ALA A 225 23.03 35.46 33.39
CA ALA A 225 23.12 36.92 33.54
C ALA A 225 23.13 37.34 35.03
N ARG A 226 22.43 36.59 35.92
CA ARG A 226 22.45 36.85 37.36
C ARG A 226 23.71 36.29 38.07
N GLY A 227 24.31 35.23 37.55
CA GLY A 227 25.54 34.64 38.09
C GLY A 227 26.83 35.41 37.77
N THR A 228 26.82 36.24 36.73
CA THR A 228 27.93 37.10 36.32
C THR A 228 27.90 38.50 36.98
N ALA A 229 26.88 38.83 37.75
CA ALA A 229 26.70 40.11 38.41
C ALA A 229 27.12 40.03 39.92
N LEU A 230 28.15 39.24 40.29
CA LEU A 230 28.75 39.30 41.59
C LEU A 230 29.95 40.30 41.57
N PRO A 231 30.05 41.21 42.56
CA PRO A 231 31.04 42.27 42.59
C PRO A 231 32.46 41.78 42.76
#